data_1ec5a4272d789baf98501146f7261774
#
_entry.id   1ec5a4272d789baf98501146f7261774
#
_cell.length_a   1.000
_cell.length_b   1.000
_cell.length_c   1.000
_cell.angle_alpha   90.00
_cell.angle_beta   90.00
_cell.angle_gamma   90.00
#
_symmetry.space_group_name_H-M   'P 1'
#
loop_
_entity.id
_entity.type
_entity.pdbx_description
1 polymer ?
#
loop_
_entity_poly.entity_id
_entity_poly.type
_entity_poly.pdbx_seq_one_letter_code
_entity_poly.pdbx_strand_id
1 'polypeptide(L)'
;MQALAFVLGSTAVALLEKIGQVLTADITKELKLKKRTTDEFHELTFVDHLKKRRSIYVLGKKVHLSQTYLTQLIQEAVKSCPSALNSQSSRIVVLFGDSHQQFWQIVKEVQRKLVAVHVFAGTEMKIEQCMAGYGTVLFYEDQNTIQKLQKKMPFNADDFPIWSEQTSGMAQYAVWTALADSGIGACLQHYNPSIDTAVSEHFHIEESWLLRAQLVFGSIEQQAEIKQEPQNAERFRILS
;
A
#
# COMPACT_ATOMS: atom_id res chain seq x y z
N MET A 1 -9.75 73.84 13.73
CA MET A 1 -10.14 72.97 12.61
C MET A 1 -9.03 72.74 11.58
N GLN A 2 -8.13 73.66 11.30
CA GLN A 2 -7.03 73.47 10.32
C GLN A 2 -5.95 72.44 10.77
N ALA A 3 -5.63 72.32 12.06
CA ALA A 3 -4.63 71.34 12.53
C ALA A 3 -5.11 69.89 12.41
N LEU A 4 -6.41 69.60 12.54
CA LEU A 4 -6.96 68.26 12.45
C LEU A 4 -6.98 67.75 10.97
N ALA A 5 -7.19 68.63 10.03
CA ALA A 5 -7.16 68.27 8.59
C ALA A 5 -5.75 67.95 8.09
N PHE A 6 -4.71 68.61 8.67
CA PHE A 6 -3.30 68.32 8.31
C PHE A 6 -2.83 66.95 8.85
N VAL A 7 -3.24 66.57 10.05
CA VAL A 7 -2.90 65.27 10.66
C VAL A 7 -3.60 64.11 9.92
N LEU A 8 -4.85 64.31 9.51
CA LEU A 8 -5.59 63.30 8.74
C LEU A 8 -5.05 63.12 7.32
N GLY A 9 -4.59 64.21 6.69
CA GLY A 9 -3.94 64.15 5.38
C GLY A 9 -2.61 63.41 5.40
N SER A 10 -1.76 63.64 6.42
CA SER A 10 -0.44 62.98 6.54
C SER A 10 -0.56 61.49 6.82
N THR A 11 -1.54 61.06 7.63
CA THR A 11 -1.78 59.66 7.91
C THR A 11 -2.36 58.93 6.71
N ALA A 12 -3.19 59.56 5.91
CA ALA A 12 -3.73 58.98 4.65
C ALA A 12 -2.63 58.82 3.61
N VAL A 13 -1.73 59.79 3.45
CA VAL A 13 -0.59 59.68 2.52
C VAL A 13 0.36 58.58 2.98
N ALA A 14 0.70 58.49 4.25
CA ALA A 14 1.59 57.45 4.76
C ALA A 14 0.96 56.04 4.63
N LEU A 15 -0.39 55.92 4.71
CA LEU A 15 -1.10 54.67 4.49
C LEU A 15 -1.08 54.26 3.01
N LEU A 16 -1.26 55.25 2.09
CA LEU A 16 -1.20 55.02 0.65
C LEU A 16 0.22 54.66 0.19
N GLU A 17 1.25 55.25 0.78
CA GLU A 17 2.64 54.87 0.50
C GLU A 17 2.95 53.45 1.01
N LYS A 18 2.50 53.06 2.19
CA LYS A 18 2.61 51.66 2.67
C LYS A 18 1.85 50.68 1.79
N ILE A 19 0.64 51.01 1.35
CA ILE A 19 -0.14 50.17 0.45
C ILE A 19 0.57 50.09 -0.93
N GLY A 20 1.12 51.20 -1.42
CA GLY A 20 1.95 51.23 -2.62
C GLY A 20 3.19 50.34 -2.52
N GLN A 21 3.91 50.40 -1.39
CA GLN A 21 5.07 49.52 -1.13
C GLN A 21 4.69 48.02 -1.04
N VAL A 22 3.52 47.69 -0.50
CA VAL A 22 3.00 46.31 -0.48
C VAL A 22 2.57 45.85 -1.86
N LEU A 23 1.96 46.74 -2.67
CA LEU A 23 1.53 46.41 -4.02
C LEU A 23 2.68 46.40 -5.04
N THR A 24 3.79 47.11 -4.79
CA THR A 24 5.01 47.08 -5.59
C THR A 24 6.09 46.14 -5.03
N ALA A 25 5.86 45.53 -3.85
CA ALA A 25 6.66 44.39 -3.40
C ALA A 25 6.57 43.34 -4.51
N ASP A 26 7.71 43.09 -5.12
CA ASP A 26 7.81 42.15 -6.25
C ASP A 26 7.48 40.74 -5.74
N ILE A 27 6.19 40.44 -5.74
CA ILE A 27 5.63 39.14 -5.39
C ILE A 27 6.33 38.04 -6.22
N THR A 28 6.89 38.43 -7.38
CA THR A 28 7.71 37.53 -8.20
C THR A 28 9.08 37.23 -7.60
N LYS A 29 9.57 38.02 -6.64
CA LYS A 29 10.80 37.68 -5.86
C LYS A 29 10.57 36.71 -4.72
N GLU A 30 9.39 36.70 -4.11
CA GLU A 30 9.03 35.72 -3.06
C GLU A 30 8.36 34.48 -3.65
N LEU A 31 7.57 34.63 -4.71
CA LEU A 31 7.16 33.57 -5.61
C LEU A 31 8.20 33.39 -6.72
N LYS A 32 9.45 33.25 -6.40
CA LYS A 32 10.35 32.49 -7.26
C LYS A 32 9.79 31.07 -7.29
N LEU A 33 8.81 30.83 -8.11
CA LEU A 33 8.67 29.55 -8.80
C LEU A 33 10.06 29.29 -9.37
N LYS A 34 10.87 28.52 -8.64
CA LYS A 34 12.12 27.99 -9.18
C LYS A 34 11.73 27.46 -10.55
N LYS A 35 12.18 28.16 -11.60
CA LYS A 35 12.02 27.68 -12.96
C LYS A 35 12.59 26.28 -12.92
N ARG A 36 11.75 25.25 -13.02
CA ARG A 36 12.21 23.88 -13.08
C ARG A 36 13.16 23.81 -14.25
N THR A 37 14.46 23.85 -13.97
CA THR A 37 15.43 23.44 -14.96
C THR A 37 15.23 21.95 -15.10
N THR A 38 15.13 21.48 -16.33
CA THR A 38 14.86 20.09 -16.71
C THR A 38 15.85 19.08 -16.13
N ASP A 39 16.90 19.55 -15.44
CA ASP A 39 18.01 18.74 -14.91
C ASP A 39 18.04 18.66 -13.37
N GLU A 40 17.22 19.40 -12.62
CA GLU A 40 17.08 19.21 -11.19
C GLU A 40 16.14 18.02 -10.94
N PHE A 41 16.70 16.91 -10.49
CA PHE A 41 15.94 15.82 -9.87
C PHE A 41 15.21 16.41 -8.65
N HIS A 42 13.97 16.84 -8.85
CA HIS A 42 13.11 17.18 -7.74
C HIS A 42 12.93 15.93 -6.89
N GLU A 43 13.12 16.06 -5.58
CA GLU A 43 12.73 15.03 -4.62
C GLU A 43 11.35 14.49 -5.01
N LEU A 44 11.33 13.25 -5.51
CA LEU A 44 10.11 12.59 -5.94
C LEU A 44 9.45 12.02 -4.69
N THR A 45 8.85 12.88 -3.86
CA THR A 45 8.27 12.53 -2.56
C THR A 45 7.40 11.28 -2.61
N PHE A 46 6.58 11.12 -3.66
CA PHE A 46 5.78 9.91 -3.84
C PHE A 46 6.64 8.67 -4.09
N VAL A 47 7.68 8.77 -4.92
CA VAL A 47 8.60 7.65 -5.17
C VAL A 47 9.37 7.28 -3.90
N ASP A 48 9.66 8.25 -3.03
CA ASP A 48 10.32 7.97 -1.75
C ASP A 48 9.40 7.21 -0.80
N HIS A 49 8.09 7.49 -0.78
CA HIS A 49 7.12 6.63 -0.09
C HIS A 49 7.13 5.20 -0.64
N LEU A 50 7.21 5.02 -1.96
CA LEU A 50 7.33 3.69 -2.57
C LEU A 50 8.62 2.97 -2.15
N LYS A 51 9.75 3.70 -1.99
CA LYS A 51 11.04 3.15 -1.55
C LYS A 51 11.05 2.69 -0.10
N LYS A 52 10.23 3.29 0.77
CA LYS A 52 10.08 2.88 2.17
C LYS A 52 9.58 1.44 2.30
N ARG A 53 8.73 1.00 1.36
CA ARG A 53 8.20 -0.36 1.38
C ARG A 53 9.29 -1.39 1.13
N ARG A 54 9.56 -2.18 2.14
CA ARG A 54 10.52 -3.31 2.12
C ARG A 54 9.85 -4.56 2.68
N SER A 55 10.34 -5.73 2.30
CA SER A 55 9.96 -6.97 2.96
C SER A 55 10.62 -7.03 4.33
N ILE A 56 9.84 -7.04 5.38
CA ILE A 56 10.28 -7.16 6.77
C ILE A 56 9.87 -8.53 7.27
N TYR A 57 10.84 -9.39 7.56
CA TYR A 57 10.59 -10.77 7.93
C TYR A 57 10.51 -10.99 9.44
N VAL A 58 11.20 -10.17 10.24
CA VAL A 58 11.16 -10.25 11.70
C VAL A 58 10.15 -9.21 12.19
N LEU A 59 8.94 -9.68 12.41
CA LEU A 59 7.79 -8.87 12.80
C LEU A 59 7.40 -9.15 14.26
N GLY A 60 6.79 -8.17 14.92
CA GLY A 60 6.32 -8.26 16.29
C GLY A 60 4.92 -7.68 16.47
N LYS A 61 4.47 -7.68 17.73
CA LYS A 61 3.11 -7.26 18.12
C LYS A 61 3.04 -5.85 18.72
N LYS A 62 4.16 -5.10 18.75
CA LYS A 62 4.23 -3.76 19.37
C LYS A 62 3.77 -2.67 18.40
N VAL A 63 2.52 -2.76 17.95
CA VAL A 63 1.91 -1.80 17.04
C VAL A 63 1.13 -0.77 17.84
N HIS A 64 1.44 0.52 17.66
CA HIS A 64 0.80 1.64 18.37
C HIS A 64 -0.50 2.12 17.72
N LEU A 65 -0.78 1.67 16.49
CA LEU A 65 -2.00 2.01 15.75
C LEU A 65 -3.13 1.05 16.13
N SER A 66 -4.34 1.58 16.27
CA SER A 66 -5.51 0.74 16.59
C SER A 66 -5.89 -0.17 15.41
N GLN A 67 -6.51 -1.32 15.72
CA GLN A 67 -7.05 -2.23 14.69
C GLN A 67 -8.06 -1.51 13.78
N THR A 68 -8.88 -0.62 14.33
CA THR A 68 -9.83 0.20 13.56
C THR A 68 -9.11 1.08 12.54
N TYR A 69 -8.06 1.78 12.96
CA TYR A 69 -7.27 2.62 12.05
C TYR A 69 -6.61 1.78 10.95
N LEU A 70 -5.97 0.66 11.31
CA LEU A 70 -5.33 -0.23 10.34
C LEU A 70 -6.35 -0.81 9.35
N THR A 71 -7.53 -1.18 9.82
CA THR A 71 -8.61 -1.66 8.95
C THR A 71 -9.05 -0.58 7.96
N GLN A 72 -9.24 0.67 8.41
CA GLN A 72 -9.59 1.79 7.54
C GLN A 72 -8.47 2.08 6.52
N LEU A 73 -7.21 2.10 6.96
CA LEU A 73 -6.05 2.30 6.08
C LEU A 73 -6.02 1.26 4.96
N ILE A 74 -6.19 -0.02 5.30
CA ILE A 74 -6.21 -1.13 4.34
C ILE A 74 -7.39 -0.97 3.38
N GLN A 75 -8.59 -0.67 3.89
CA GLN A 75 -9.78 -0.46 3.07
C GLN A 75 -9.61 0.69 2.07
N GLU A 76 -9.11 1.84 2.52
CA GLU A 76 -8.89 3.00 1.64
C GLU A 76 -7.80 2.73 0.59
N ALA A 77 -6.74 2.03 0.96
CA ALA A 77 -5.70 1.61 0.02
C ALA A 77 -6.29 0.72 -1.10
N VAL A 78 -7.12 -0.27 -0.75
CA VAL A 78 -7.76 -1.16 -1.74
C VAL A 78 -8.79 -0.42 -2.59
N LYS A 79 -9.63 0.44 -2.00
CA LYS A 79 -10.62 1.25 -2.73
C LYS A 79 -9.97 2.19 -3.76
N SER A 80 -8.75 2.64 -3.47
CA SER A 80 -7.99 3.54 -4.36
C SER A 80 -7.35 2.81 -5.55
N CYS A 81 -7.34 1.47 -5.55
CA CYS A 81 -6.77 0.69 -6.64
C CYS A 81 -7.70 0.66 -7.86
N PRO A 82 -7.17 0.89 -9.06
CA PRO A 82 -7.93 0.69 -10.28
C PRO A 82 -8.15 -0.81 -10.53
N SER A 83 -9.22 -1.13 -11.24
CA SER A 83 -9.47 -2.49 -11.73
C SER A 83 -9.99 -2.45 -13.16
N ALA A 84 -9.74 -3.50 -13.93
CA ALA A 84 -10.18 -3.57 -15.31
C ALA A 84 -11.71 -3.40 -15.39
N LEU A 85 -12.17 -2.42 -16.20
CA LEU A 85 -13.58 -2.04 -16.33
C LEU A 85 -14.26 -1.72 -15.00
N ASN A 86 -13.50 -1.28 -14.01
CA ASN A 86 -13.99 -1.05 -12.64
C ASN A 86 -14.68 -2.30 -12.05
N SER A 87 -14.08 -3.47 -12.29
CA SER A 87 -14.63 -4.78 -11.89
C SER A 87 -14.77 -4.92 -10.38
N GLN A 88 -13.86 -4.29 -9.62
CA GLN A 88 -13.82 -4.36 -8.15
C GLN A 88 -13.90 -5.82 -7.65
N SER A 89 -13.18 -6.73 -8.33
CA SER A 89 -13.19 -8.17 -8.04
C SER A 89 -12.43 -8.54 -6.77
N SER A 90 -11.49 -7.70 -6.32
CA SER A 90 -10.69 -7.97 -5.12
C SER A 90 -11.54 -8.03 -3.85
N ARG A 91 -11.28 -9.03 -3.01
CA ARG A 91 -11.88 -9.23 -1.69
C ARG A 91 -10.78 -9.34 -0.65
N ILE A 92 -11.00 -8.71 0.50
CA ILE A 92 -9.97 -8.59 1.54
C ILE A 92 -10.52 -9.10 2.86
N VAL A 93 -9.75 -9.99 3.50
CA VAL A 93 -10.01 -10.41 4.88
C VAL A 93 -8.82 -9.97 5.73
N VAL A 94 -9.09 -9.25 6.83
CA VAL A 94 -8.05 -8.79 7.75
C VAL A 94 -8.17 -9.57 9.05
N LEU A 95 -7.11 -10.27 9.40
CA LEU A 95 -7.04 -11.13 10.58
C LEU A 95 -6.17 -10.49 11.66
N PHE A 96 -6.70 -10.38 12.86
CA PHE A 96 -5.99 -9.92 14.07
C PHE A 96 -6.10 -10.95 15.19
N GLY A 97 -5.23 -10.86 16.19
CA GLY A 97 -5.31 -11.65 17.41
C GLY A 97 -5.42 -13.15 17.16
N ASP A 98 -6.45 -13.77 17.72
CA ASP A 98 -6.66 -15.22 17.63
C ASP A 98 -6.91 -15.69 16.19
N SER A 99 -7.63 -14.94 15.38
CA SER A 99 -7.84 -15.28 13.97
C SER A 99 -6.53 -15.29 13.17
N HIS A 100 -5.62 -14.34 13.45
CA HIS A 100 -4.29 -14.36 12.86
C HIS A 100 -3.48 -15.59 13.30
N GLN A 101 -3.52 -15.96 14.59
CA GLN A 101 -2.83 -17.15 15.11
C GLN A 101 -3.40 -18.44 14.49
N GLN A 102 -4.73 -18.57 14.43
CA GLN A 102 -5.41 -19.72 13.84
C GLN A 102 -5.08 -19.88 12.36
N PHE A 103 -5.05 -18.78 11.61
CA PHE A 103 -4.66 -18.82 10.20
C PHE A 103 -3.25 -19.43 10.01
N TRP A 104 -2.25 -18.96 10.74
CA TRP A 104 -0.89 -19.48 10.60
C TRP A 104 -0.75 -20.89 11.16
N GLN A 105 -1.55 -21.28 12.13
CA GLN A 105 -1.63 -22.67 12.58
C GLN A 105 -2.17 -23.60 11.48
N ILE A 106 -3.22 -23.20 10.78
CA ILE A 106 -3.74 -23.94 9.62
C ILE A 106 -2.66 -24.07 8.53
N VAL A 107 -1.96 -22.99 8.20
CA VAL A 107 -0.85 -23.03 7.25
C VAL A 107 0.21 -24.05 7.70
N LYS A 108 0.61 -24.02 8.97
CA LYS A 108 1.59 -24.94 9.55
C LYS A 108 1.16 -26.40 9.42
N GLU A 109 -0.09 -26.71 9.75
CA GLU A 109 -0.63 -28.07 9.67
C GLU A 109 -0.71 -28.59 8.24
N VAL A 110 -1.14 -27.76 7.31
CA VAL A 110 -1.17 -28.11 5.88
C VAL A 110 0.24 -28.36 5.37
N GLN A 111 1.17 -27.43 5.64
CA GLN A 111 2.55 -27.55 5.15
C GLN A 111 3.28 -28.76 5.78
N ARG A 112 2.97 -29.12 7.02
CA ARG A 112 3.53 -30.33 7.65
C ARG A 112 3.20 -31.62 6.89
N LYS A 113 2.04 -31.67 6.24
CA LYS A 113 1.62 -32.82 5.45
C LYS A 113 2.23 -32.85 4.04
N LEU A 114 2.62 -31.67 3.52
CA LEU A 114 3.09 -31.52 2.15
C LEU A 114 4.61 -31.49 2.02
N VAL A 115 5.29 -30.91 3.01
CA VAL A 115 6.74 -30.72 2.99
C VAL A 115 7.43 -31.93 3.57
N ALA A 116 8.52 -32.39 2.92
CA ALA A 116 9.31 -33.50 3.40
C ALA A 116 9.84 -33.25 4.83
N VAL A 117 9.83 -34.25 5.68
CA VAL A 117 10.16 -34.16 7.12
C VAL A 117 11.51 -33.47 7.38
N HIS A 118 12.53 -33.77 6.58
CA HIS A 118 13.87 -33.20 6.74
C HIS A 118 13.97 -31.70 6.34
N VAL A 119 12.98 -31.16 5.61
CA VAL A 119 12.92 -29.75 5.20
C VAL A 119 11.93 -28.96 6.06
N PHE A 120 11.00 -29.66 6.71
CA PHE A 120 9.87 -29.04 7.41
C PHE A 120 10.31 -28.08 8.53
N ALA A 121 11.38 -28.36 9.25
CA ALA A 121 11.89 -27.49 10.31
C ALA A 121 12.17 -26.04 9.82
N GLY A 122 12.72 -25.88 8.63
CA GLY A 122 12.94 -24.55 8.03
C GLY A 122 11.63 -23.87 7.60
N THR A 123 10.64 -24.64 7.13
CA THR A 123 9.30 -24.14 6.79
C THR A 123 8.54 -23.72 8.05
N GLU A 124 8.58 -24.54 9.10
CA GLU A 124 7.97 -24.26 10.39
C GLU A 124 8.50 -22.96 11.00
N MET A 125 9.81 -22.76 11.00
CA MET A 125 10.43 -21.53 11.49
C MET A 125 9.92 -20.29 10.75
N LYS A 126 9.78 -20.34 9.43
CA LYS A 126 9.22 -19.22 8.63
C LYS A 126 7.76 -18.94 8.97
N ILE A 127 6.96 -19.99 9.18
CA ILE A 127 5.55 -19.84 9.55
C ILE A 127 5.44 -19.25 10.97
N GLU A 128 6.28 -19.66 11.90
CA GLU A 128 6.32 -19.10 13.25
C GLU A 128 6.74 -17.63 13.26
N GLN A 129 7.67 -17.24 12.39
CA GLN A 129 7.99 -15.82 12.19
C GLN A 129 6.78 -15.02 11.68
N CYS A 130 5.98 -15.58 10.78
CA CYS A 130 4.73 -14.96 10.36
C CYS A 130 3.70 -14.88 11.51
N MET A 131 3.56 -15.95 12.28
CA MET A 131 2.67 -16.03 13.44
C MET A 131 3.05 -15.03 14.55
N ALA A 132 4.31 -14.63 14.62
CA ALA A 132 4.78 -13.60 15.57
C ALA A 132 4.31 -12.18 15.20
N GLY A 133 3.79 -11.96 14.01
CA GLY A 133 3.26 -10.68 13.54
C GLY A 133 2.01 -10.22 14.30
N TYR A 134 1.58 -9.00 14.02
CA TYR A 134 0.40 -8.38 14.63
C TYR A 134 -0.91 -8.78 13.95
N GLY A 135 -0.87 -8.99 12.63
CA GLY A 135 -2.03 -9.36 11.82
C GLY A 135 -1.65 -9.84 10.43
N THR A 136 -2.64 -10.30 9.69
CA THR A 136 -2.50 -10.76 8.30
C THR A 136 -3.64 -10.24 7.45
N VAL A 137 -3.30 -9.76 6.25
CA VAL A 137 -4.27 -9.42 5.21
C VAL A 137 -4.28 -10.56 4.20
N LEU A 138 -5.44 -11.15 3.97
CA LEU A 138 -5.67 -12.14 2.93
C LEU A 138 -6.28 -11.45 1.71
N PHE A 139 -5.69 -11.66 0.54
CA PHE A 139 -6.14 -11.10 -0.71
C PHE A 139 -6.80 -12.19 -1.55
N TYR A 140 -8.04 -11.95 -1.94
CA TYR A 140 -8.83 -12.84 -2.78
C TYR A 140 -9.27 -12.10 -4.05
N GLU A 141 -9.57 -12.89 -5.09
CA GLU A 141 -10.27 -12.44 -6.30
C GLU A 141 -11.57 -13.21 -6.45
N ASP A 142 -12.69 -12.48 -6.55
CA ASP A 142 -14.03 -13.06 -6.67
C ASP A 142 -14.28 -13.57 -8.09
N GLN A 143 -14.24 -14.88 -8.25
CA GLN A 143 -14.43 -15.58 -9.51
C GLN A 143 -15.83 -15.35 -10.12
N ASN A 144 -16.85 -15.14 -9.29
CA ASN A 144 -18.19 -14.80 -9.78
C ASN A 144 -18.21 -13.46 -10.51
N THR A 145 -17.47 -12.47 -10.00
CA THR A 145 -17.33 -11.17 -10.67
C THR A 145 -16.60 -11.32 -12.00
N ILE A 146 -15.52 -12.09 -12.04
CA ILE A 146 -14.73 -12.35 -13.26
C ILE A 146 -15.58 -13.08 -14.30
N GLN A 147 -16.28 -14.16 -13.92
CA GLN A 147 -17.16 -14.93 -14.82
C GLN A 147 -18.33 -14.10 -15.38
N LYS A 148 -18.89 -13.18 -14.58
CA LYS A 148 -19.92 -12.24 -15.07
C LYS A 148 -19.39 -11.33 -16.17
N LEU A 149 -18.16 -10.84 -16.03
CA LEU A 149 -17.52 -10.03 -17.06
C LEU A 149 -17.19 -10.83 -18.32
N GLN A 150 -16.67 -12.06 -18.17
CA GLN A 150 -16.42 -12.97 -19.28
C GLN A 150 -17.70 -13.22 -20.10
N LYS A 151 -18.82 -13.48 -19.43
CA LYS A 151 -20.13 -13.67 -20.09
C LYS A 151 -20.64 -12.40 -20.77
N LYS A 152 -20.41 -11.22 -20.16
CA LYS A 152 -20.84 -9.93 -20.70
C LYS A 152 -20.01 -9.50 -21.91
N MET A 153 -18.73 -9.88 -21.96
CA MET A 153 -17.78 -9.50 -22.99
C MET A 153 -17.00 -10.72 -23.49
N PRO A 154 -17.62 -11.62 -24.26
CA PRO A 154 -17.02 -12.89 -24.68
C PRO A 154 -15.72 -12.72 -25.48
N PHE A 155 -15.56 -11.61 -26.19
CA PHE A 155 -14.37 -11.30 -26.99
C PHE A 155 -13.11 -11.18 -26.11
N ASN A 156 -13.25 -10.71 -24.88
CA ASN A 156 -12.15 -10.55 -23.91
C ASN A 156 -12.22 -11.60 -22.78
N ALA A 157 -12.94 -12.70 -22.97
CA ALA A 157 -13.18 -13.66 -21.90
C ALA A 157 -11.87 -14.19 -21.29
N ASP A 158 -10.88 -14.48 -22.11
CA ASP A 158 -9.59 -15.03 -21.67
C ASP A 158 -8.68 -13.97 -20.99
N ASP A 159 -8.95 -12.69 -21.22
CA ASP A 159 -8.17 -11.59 -20.63
C ASP A 159 -8.58 -11.29 -19.17
N PHE A 160 -9.85 -11.49 -18.81
CA PHE A 160 -10.36 -11.12 -17.48
C PHE A 160 -9.65 -11.79 -16.32
N PRO A 161 -9.27 -13.08 -16.35
CA PRO A 161 -8.46 -13.69 -15.30
C PRO A 161 -7.09 -13.01 -15.17
N ILE A 162 -6.45 -12.66 -16.29
CA ILE A 162 -5.14 -11.97 -16.31
C ILE A 162 -5.27 -10.58 -15.68
N TRP A 163 -6.29 -9.82 -16.08
CA TRP A 163 -6.54 -8.47 -15.53
C TRP A 163 -6.91 -8.51 -14.05
N SER A 164 -7.57 -9.56 -13.58
CA SER A 164 -7.86 -9.79 -12.17
C SER A 164 -6.57 -9.99 -11.37
N GLU A 165 -5.62 -10.80 -11.87
CA GLU A 165 -4.31 -10.98 -11.23
C GLU A 165 -3.53 -9.66 -11.15
N GLN A 166 -3.58 -8.84 -12.20
CA GLN A 166 -2.95 -7.51 -12.20
C GLN A 166 -3.59 -6.60 -11.15
N THR A 167 -4.93 -6.61 -11.04
CA THR A 167 -5.68 -5.87 -10.03
C THR A 167 -5.29 -6.31 -8.61
N SER A 168 -5.23 -7.63 -8.38
CA SER A 168 -4.78 -8.21 -7.11
C SER A 168 -3.38 -7.73 -6.74
N GLY A 169 -2.43 -7.74 -7.69
CA GLY A 169 -1.07 -7.24 -7.47
C GLY A 169 -1.03 -5.75 -7.10
N MET A 170 -1.88 -4.92 -7.73
CA MET A 170 -2.00 -3.50 -7.38
C MET A 170 -2.55 -3.30 -5.97
N ALA A 171 -3.58 -4.04 -5.57
CA ALA A 171 -4.15 -3.99 -4.23
C ALA A 171 -3.13 -4.43 -3.15
N GLN A 172 -2.41 -5.52 -3.39
CA GLN A 172 -1.35 -6.00 -2.50
C GLN A 172 -0.27 -4.93 -2.31
N TYR A 173 0.20 -4.33 -3.40
CA TYR A 173 1.23 -3.29 -3.36
C TYR A 173 0.76 -2.01 -2.66
N ALA A 174 -0.47 -1.57 -2.93
CA ALA A 174 -1.05 -0.38 -2.31
C ALA A 174 -1.16 -0.54 -0.79
N VAL A 175 -1.72 -1.67 -0.31
CA VAL A 175 -1.82 -1.97 1.12
C VAL A 175 -0.44 -2.06 1.76
N TRP A 176 0.49 -2.76 1.12
CA TRP A 176 1.85 -2.89 1.64
C TRP A 176 2.57 -1.55 1.76
N THR A 177 2.42 -0.68 0.75
CA THR A 177 3.02 0.66 0.76
C THR A 177 2.39 1.55 1.83
N ALA A 178 1.05 1.52 1.99
CA ALA A 178 0.34 2.27 3.02
C ALA A 178 0.76 1.85 4.43
N LEU A 179 0.91 0.55 4.70
CA LEU A 179 1.44 0.04 5.95
C LEU A 179 2.87 0.52 6.20
N ALA A 180 3.76 0.41 5.20
CA ALA A 180 5.14 0.84 5.31
C ALA A 180 5.27 2.34 5.56
N ASP A 181 4.44 3.18 4.94
CA ASP A 181 4.40 4.62 5.18
C ASP A 181 3.93 4.97 6.59
N SER A 182 3.08 4.12 7.17
CA SER A 182 2.63 4.21 8.57
C SER A 182 3.62 3.60 9.58
N GLY A 183 4.83 3.22 9.14
CA GLY A 183 5.86 2.63 10.01
C GLY A 183 5.60 1.16 10.40
N ILE A 184 4.69 0.49 9.71
CA ILE A 184 4.35 -0.93 9.92
C ILE A 184 5.17 -1.79 8.96
N GLY A 185 5.89 -2.77 9.50
CA GLY A 185 6.58 -3.78 8.71
C GLY A 185 5.61 -4.81 8.15
N ALA A 186 5.90 -5.32 6.94
CA ALA A 186 5.12 -6.41 6.37
C ALA A 186 5.95 -7.25 5.40
N CYS A 187 5.51 -8.50 5.19
CA CYS A 187 6.02 -9.37 4.12
C CYS A 187 4.89 -10.17 3.47
N LEU A 188 4.99 -10.31 2.16
CA LEU A 188 4.03 -11.03 1.35
C LEU A 188 4.40 -12.52 1.27
N GLN A 189 3.40 -13.38 1.43
CA GLN A 189 3.52 -14.83 1.41
C GLN A 189 2.52 -15.44 0.40
N HIS A 190 2.85 -16.64 -0.10
CA HIS A 190 2.03 -17.35 -1.09
C HIS A 190 1.99 -18.85 -0.74
N TYR A 191 1.17 -19.20 0.26
CA TYR A 191 0.92 -20.61 0.64
C TYR A 191 -0.25 -21.22 -0.14
N ASN A 192 -1.00 -20.40 -0.87
CA ASN A 192 -2.03 -20.84 -1.80
C ASN A 192 -1.37 -21.58 -3.02
N PRO A 193 -2.08 -22.52 -3.67
CA PRO A 193 -3.45 -22.95 -3.38
C PRO A 193 -3.53 -24.03 -2.28
N SER A 194 -2.43 -24.49 -1.72
CA SER A 194 -2.41 -25.64 -0.81
C SER A 194 -3.23 -25.46 0.46
N ILE A 195 -3.43 -24.23 0.92
CA ILE A 195 -4.17 -23.88 2.14
C ILE A 195 -5.62 -23.49 1.88
N ASP A 196 -6.03 -23.26 0.62
CA ASP A 196 -7.26 -22.58 0.28
C ASP A 196 -8.50 -23.25 0.90
N THR A 197 -8.63 -24.56 0.76
CA THR A 197 -9.77 -25.32 1.31
C THR A 197 -9.83 -25.20 2.83
N ALA A 198 -8.72 -25.46 3.52
CA ALA A 198 -8.70 -25.44 4.98
C ALA A 198 -8.97 -24.05 5.56
N VAL A 199 -8.49 -23.00 4.88
CA VAL A 199 -8.74 -21.60 5.26
C VAL A 199 -10.19 -21.21 5.00
N SER A 200 -10.75 -21.57 3.84
CA SER A 200 -12.14 -21.25 3.47
C SER A 200 -13.14 -21.94 4.40
N GLU A 201 -12.92 -23.21 4.73
CA GLU A 201 -13.76 -23.95 5.69
C GLU A 201 -13.73 -23.32 7.09
N HIS A 202 -12.51 -22.97 7.59
CA HIS A 202 -12.36 -22.44 8.94
C HIS A 202 -12.93 -21.04 9.12
N PHE A 203 -12.71 -20.15 8.12
CA PHE A 203 -13.15 -18.75 8.18
C PHE A 203 -14.46 -18.50 7.45
N HIS A 204 -15.14 -19.53 6.94
CA HIS A 204 -16.41 -19.44 6.20
C HIS A 204 -16.33 -18.47 5.02
N ILE A 205 -15.24 -18.58 4.24
CA ILE A 205 -15.02 -17.78 3.05
C ILE A 205 -15.87 -18.34 1.90
N GLU A 206 -16.43 -17.45 1.11
CA GLU A 206 -17.23 -17.80 -0.07
C GLU A 206 -16.40 -18.61 -1.07
N GLU A 207 -16.99 -19.69 -1.61
CA GLU A 207 -16.33 -20.60 -2.58
C GLU A 207 -15.82 -19.88 -3.83
N SER A 208 -16.46 -18.75 -4.19
CA SER A 208 -16.04 -17.95 -5.35
C SER A 208 -14.80 -17.09 -5.11
N TRP A 209 -14.33 -16.97 -3.87
CA TRP A 209 -13.17 -16.16 -3.55
C TRP A 209 -11.89 -17.00 -3.63
N LEU A 210 -11.09 -16.75 -4.66
CA LEU A 210 -9.82 -17.42 -4.88
C LEU A 210 -8.70 -16.69 -4.13
N LEU A 211 -8.04 -17.36 -3.18
CA LEU A 211 -6.93 -16.78 -2.40
C LEU A 211 -5.70 -16.54 -3.30
N ARG A 212 -5.16 -15.31 -3.24
CA ARG A 212 -4.03 -14.92 -4.09
C ARG A 212 -2.75 -14.64 -3.31
N ALA A 213 -2.86 -14.07 -2.11
CA ALA A 213 -1.69 -13.76 -1.30
C ALA A 213 -2.05 -13.55 0.17
N GLN A 214 -1.04 -13.63 1.02
CA GLN A 214 -1.10 -13.37 2.45
C GLN A 214 -0.05 -12.32 2.80
N LEU A 215 -0.45 -11.14 3.30
CA LEU A 215 0.45 -10.10 3.76
C LEU A 215 0.45 -10.06 5.28
N VAL A 216 1.45 -10.67 5.90
CA VAL A 216 1.64 -10.56 7.35
C VAL A 216 2.28 -9.23 7.67
N PHE A 217 1.82 -8.57 8.75
CA PHE A 217 2.30 -7.26 9.17
C PHE A 217 2.43 -7.14 10.69
N GLY A 218 3.25 -6.17 11.13
CA GLY A 218 3.49 -5.93 12.56
C GLY A 218 4.55 -4.86 12.80
N SER A 219 4.99 -4.73 14.05
CA SER A 219 6.15 -3.90 14.39
C SER A 219 7.41 -4.46 13.73
N ILE A 220 8.34 -3.55 13.37
CA ILE A 220 9.61 -3.91 12.76
C ILE A 220 10.59 -4.24 13.88
N GLU A 221 10.87 -5.52 14.10
CA GLU A 221 11.84 -5.96 15.10
C GLU A 221 13.27 -6.05 14.52
N GLN A 222 13.37 -6.22 13.19
CA GLN A 222 14.63 -6.14 12.46
C GLN A 222 14.40 -5.44 11.12
N GLN A 223 15.24 -4.47 10.81
CA GLN A 223 15.21 -3.75 9.53
C GLN A 223 15.60 -4.65 8.35
N ALA A 224 15.06 -4.33 7.18
CA ALA A 224 15.47 -5.01 5.97
C ALA A 224 16.94 -4.72 5.64
N GLU A 225 17.65 -5.72 5.13
CA GLU A 225 19.01 -5.54 4.60
C GLU A 225 19.02 -4.51 3.47
N ILE A 226 20.18 -3.90 3.23
CA ILE A 226 20.36 -2.94 2.14
C ILE A 226 20.03 -3.66 0.81
N LYS A 227 19.10 -3.06 0.07
CA LYS A 227 18.73 -3.59 -1.24
C LYS A 227 19.89 -3.39 -2.21
N GLN A 228 20.39 -4.48 -2.77
CA GLN A 228 21.27 -4.37 -3.92
C GLN A 228 20.48 -3.79 -5.09
N GLU A 229 20.96 -2.70 -5.66
CA GLU A 229 20.33 -2.14 -6.86
C GLU A 229 20.61 -3.11 -8.03
N PRO A 230 19.55 -3.60 -8.69
CA PRO A 230 19.76 -4.43 -9.88
C PRO A 230 20.43 -3.59 -10.96
N GLN A 231 21.35 -4.21 -11.72
CA GLN A 231 21.87 -3.59 -12.95
C GLN A 231 20.71 -3.40 -13.93
N ASN A 232 20.33 -2.14 -14.15
CA ASN A 232 19.05 -1.81 -14.77
C ASN A 232 19.13 -1.56 -16.29
N ALA A 233 20.32 -1.71 -16.92
CA ALA A 233 20.51 -1.35 -18.33
C ALA A 233 19.54 -2.06 -19.29
N GLU A 234 19.12 -3.30 -18.96
CA GLU A 234 18.20 -4.08 -19.79
C GLU A 234 16.72 -3.92 -19.39
N ARG A 235 16.44 -3.29 -18.25
CA ARG A 235 15.09 -3.18 -17.71
C ARG A 235 14.29 -2.04 -18.33
N PHE A 236 14.97 -1.04 -18.87
CA PHE A 236 14.37 0.15 -19.43
C PHE A 236 14.88 0.40 -20.83
N ARG A 237 13.98 0.66 -21.75
CA ARG A 237 14.27 1.12 -23.10
C ARG A 237 13.49 2.38 -23.37
N ILE A 238 14.18 3.46 -23.69
CA ILE A 238 13.60 4.75 -24.01
C ILE A 238 13.80 4.96 -25.50
N LEU A 239 12.71 5.24 -26.20
CA LEU A 239 12.70 5.57 -27.63
C LEU A 239 12.16 6.99 -27.75
N SER A 240 12.84 7.84 -28.53
CA SER A 240 12.48 9.24 -28.82
C SER A 240 12.27 9.41 -30.33
#